data_3b544ad7cb81ce8cf20342f9f68d84e1
#
_entry.id   3b544ad7cb81ce8cf20342f9f68d84e1
#
_cell.length_a   1.000
_cell.length_b   1.000
_cell.length_c   1.000
_cell.angle_alpha   90.00
_cell.angle_beta   90.00
_cell.angle_gamma   90.00
#
_symmetry.space_group_name_H-M   'P 1'
#
loop_
_entity.id
_entity.type
_entity.pdbx_description
1 polymer ?
#
loop_
_entity_poly.entity_id
_entity_poly.type
_entity_poly.pdbx_seq_one_letter_code
_entity_poly.pdbx_strand_id
1 'polypeptide(L)'
;LSLRDIEILQKQLPANAWLHLETFTKSKIGKAALESPNSKIKMPIQAKIGPHIVHGIFDRLYQEPNGFWSIIQYKIDAPDLSESIDHLCYNRLQMELYAICLHKLYPEQNNVSTTLFLTKTGEVEVKNFSQIQLKNLEKKWVCYIDQLDFSDLNQNYDHCPNCPYHLAGNCLMNPM
;
A
#
# COMPACT_ATOMS: atom_id res chain seq x y z
N LEU A 1 17.49 -11.26 -5.92
CA LEU A 1 18.63 -10.39 -6.28
C LEU A 1 19.90 -11.05 -5.77
N SER A 2 20.86 -11.37 -6.68
CA SER A 2 22.19 -11.82 -6.27
C SER A 2 23.00 -10.65 -5.69
N LEU A 3 24.08 -10.97 -4.95
CA LEU A 3 25.01 -9.93 -4.46
C LEU A 3 25.56 -9.07 -5.61
N ARG A 4 25.81 -9.69 -6.76
CA ARG A 4 26.28 -8.99 -7.95
C ARG A 4 25.25 -8.01 -8.51
N ASP A 5 23.94 -8.38 -8.48
CA ASP A 5 22.89 -7.47 -8.91
C ASP A 5 22.77 -6.26 -7.97
N ILE A 6 22.96 -6.48 -6.68
CA ILE A 6 22.97 -5.41 -5.67
C ILE A 6 24.11 -4.43 -5.91
N GLU A 7 25.33 -4.91 -6.18
CA GLU A 7 26.49 -4.06 -6.49
C GLU A 7 26.30 -3.25 -7.79
N ILE A 8 25.69 -3.84 -8.80
CA ILE A 8 25.37 -3.15 -10.05
C ILE A 8 24.35 -2.05 -9.81
N LEU A 9 23.26 -2.34 -9.09
CA LEU A 9 22.22 -1.36 -8.76
C LEU A 9 22.77 -0.21 -7.92
N GLN A 10 23.67 -0.49 -6.96
CA GLN A 10 24.31 0.54 -6.13
C GLN A 10 25.09 1.56 -6.96
N LYS A 11 25.73 1.12 -8.04
CA LYS A 11 26.50 2.01 -8.93
C LYS A 11 25.62 2.79 -9.91
N GLN A 12 24.44 2.30 -10.22
CA GLN A 12 23.55 2.86 -11.24
C GLN A 12 22.46 3.77 -10.66
N LEU A 13 22.08 3.55 -9.40
CA LEU A 13 21.00 4.32 -8.77
C LEU A 13 21.53 5.60 -8.12
N PRO A 14 20.75 6.69 -8.16
CA PRO A 14 21.00 7.86 -7.32
C PRO A 14 21.06 7.46 -5.84
N ALA A 15 21.87 8.17 -5.05
CA ALA A 15 22.11 7.81 -3.65
C ALA A 15 20.83 7.72 -2.80
N ASN A 16 19.87 8.60 -3.05
CA ASN A 16 18.57 8.57 -2.37
C ASN A 16 17.75 7.31 -2.74
N ALA A 17 17.72 6.93 -4.01
CA ALA A 17 17.03 5.74 -4.46
C ALA A 17 17.69 4.46 -3.90
N TRP A 18 19.03 4.44 -3.85
CA TRP A 18 19.77 3.36 -3.22
C TRP A 18 19.42 3.21 -1.74
N LEU A 19 19.34 4.32 -0.99
CA LEU A 19 18.99 4.28 0.44
C LEU A 19 17.64 3.58 0.68
N HIS A 20 16.62 3.91 -0.10
CA HIS A 20 15.30 3.27 0.00
C HIS A 20 15.36 1.76 -0.26
N LEU A 21 16.10 1.35 -1.29
CA LEU A 21 16.30 -0.05 -1.64
C LEU A 21 17.07 -0.79 -0.54
N GLU A 22 18.15 -0.20 -0.06
CA GLU A 22 19.00 -0.77 0.98
C GLU A 22 18.23 -0.95 2.30
N THR A 23 17.45 0.05 2.69
CA THR A 23 16.59 0.01 3.88
C THR A 23 15.62 -1.17 3.80
N PHE A 24 14.97 -1.37 2.66
CA PHE A 24 14.07 -2.49 2.46
C PHE A 24 14.80 -3.83 2.48
N THR A 25 15.86 -3.99 1.69
CA THR A 25 16.58 -5.27 1.55
C THR A 25 17.25 -5.74 2.82
N LYS A 26 17.67 -4.81 3.68
CA LYS A 26 18.25 -5.13 5.01
C LYS A 26 17.20 -5.44 6.07
N SER A 27 15.96 -5.02 5.88
CA SER A 27 14.88 -5.25 6.84
C SER A 27 14.48 -6.74 6.93
N LYS A 28 13.93 -7.15 8.08
CA LYS A 28 13.41 -8.52 8.26
C LYS A 28 12.32 -8.85 7.25
N ILE A 29 11.39 -7.91 7.01
CA ILE A 29 10.28 -8.08 6.08
C ILE A 29 10.79 -8.14 4.64
N GLY A 30 11.74 -7.26 4.29
CA GLY A 30 12.36 -7.25 2.96
C GLY A 30 13.05 -8.57 2.65
N LYS A 31 13.84 -9.10 3.58
CA LYS A 31 14.48 -10.42 3.42
C LYS A 31 13.45 -11.51 3.20
N ALA A 32 12.44 -11.63 4.07
CA ALA A 32 11.39 -12.63 3.94
C ALA A 32 10.66 -12.55 2.58
N ALA A 33 10.36 -11.32 2.12
CA ALA A 33 9.68 -11.11 0.84
C ALA A 33 10.57 -11.39 -0.39
N LEU A 34 11.89 -11.18 -0.27
CA LEU A 34 12.85 -11.44 -1.35
C LEU A 34 13.23 -12.93 -1.43
N GLU A 35 13.29 -13.62 -0.31
CA GLU A 35 13.59 -15.05 -0.21
C GLU A 35 12.37 -15.92 -0.53
N SER A 36 11.17 -15.35 -0.50
CA SER A 36 9.94 -16.08 -0.84
C SER A 36 9.99 -16.56 -2.30
N PRO A 37 9.81 -17.87 -2.56
CA PRO A 37 9.74 -18.42 -3.92
C PRO A 37 8.50 -17.93 -4.68
N ASN A 38 7.47 -17.52 -3.96
CA ASN A 38 6.21 -17.02 -4.48
C ASN A 38 6.06 -15.54 -4.14
N SER A 39 6.76 -14.68 -4.87
CA SER A 39 6.68 -13.22 -4.71
C SER A 39 6.30 -12.55 -6.02
N LYS A 40 5.30 -11.66 -5.98
CA LYS A 40 4.80 -10.89 -7.13
C LYS A 40 4.94 -9.41 -6.83
N ILE A 41 5.42 -8.65 -7.82
CA ILE A 41 5.62 -7.19 -7.71
C ILE A 41 4.59 -6.50 -8.58
N LYS A 42 4.02 -5.39 -8.09
CA LYS A 42 3.03 -4.58 -8.82
C LYS A 42 1.88 -5.42 -9.38
N MET A 43 1.33 -6.29 -8.53
CA MET A 43 0.25 -7.19 -8.93
C MET A 43 -1.07 -6.42 -9.02
N PRO A 44 -1.67 -6.28 -10.23
CA PRO A 44 -3.00 -5.71 -10.35
C PRO A 44 -4.03 -6.63 -9.72
N ILE A 45 -5.01 -6.03 -9.05
CA ILE A 45 -6.11 -6.76 -8.41
C ILE A 45 -7.44 -6.17 -8.82
N GLN A 46 -8.42 -7.06 -8.87
CA GLN A 46 -9.83 -6.71 -8.99
C GLN A 46 -10.61 -7.62 -8.03
N ALA A 47 -11.40 -7.03 -7.17
CA ALA A 47 -12.21 -7.78 -6.22
C ALA A 47 -13.62 -7.21 -6.11
N LYS A 48 -14.60 -8.09 -5.91
CA LYS A 48 -15.98 -7.70 -5.65
C LYS A 48 -16.19 -7.53 -4.14
N ILE A 49 -16.61 -6.35 -3.72
CA ILE A 49 -16.92 -5.98 -2.33
C ILE A 49 -18.40 -5.56 -2.29
N GLY A 50 -19.26 -6.43 -1.80
CA GLY A 50 -20.71 -6.26 -1.95
C GLY A 50 -21.12 -6.16 -3.43
N PRO A 51 -21.87 -5.11 -3.84
CA PRO A 51 -22.21 -4.87 -5.24
C PRO A 51 -21.09 -4.19 -6.05
N HIS A 52 -20.05 -3.66 -5.39
CA HIS A 52 -19.01 -2.83 -5.99
C HIS A 52 -17.83 -3.65 -6.50
N ILE A 53 -17.15 -3.12 -7.50
CA ILE A 53 -15.88 -3.68 -8.00
C ILE A 53 -14.77 -2.70 -7.61
N VAL A 54 -13.79 -3.22 -6.88
CA VAL A 54 -12.61 -2.47 -6.46
C VAL A 54 -11.42 -2.91 -7.30
N HIS A 55 -10.71 -1.94 -7.85
CA HIS A 55 -9.46 -2.14 -8.57
C HIS A 55 -8.30 -1.56 -7.74
N GLY A 56 -7.16 -2.22 -7.81
CA GLY A 56 -5.96 -1.74 -7.12
C GLY A 56 -4.70 -2.43 -7.63
N ILE A 57 -3.58 -2.10 -7.03
CA ILE A 57 -2.29 -2.72 -7.32
C ILE A 57 -1.59 -2.98 -5.99
N PHE A 58 -1.32 -4.25 -5.70
CA PHE A 58 -0.41 -4.58 -4.59
C PHE A 58 1.01 -4.25 -5.03
N ASP A 59 1.73 -3.46 -4.25
CA ASP A 59 3.14 -3.17 -4.55
C ASP A 59 3.97 -4.45 -4.50
N ARG A 60 3.73 -5.27 -3.47
CA ARG A 60 4.28 -6.62 -3.38
C ARG A 60 3.30 -7.56 -2.69
N LEU A 61 3.11 -8.73 -3.28
CA LEU A 61 2.45 -9.88 -2.70
C LEU A 61 3.49 -10.99 -2.55
N TYR A 62 3.61 -11.61 -1.38
CA TYR A 62 4.54 -12.71 -1.16
C TYR A 62 3.95 -13.75 -0.22
N GLN A 63 4.41 -14.98 -0.36
CA GLN A 63 4.01 -16.07 0.52
C GLN A 63 5.02 -16.18 1.68
N GLU A 64 4.51 -16.09 2.90
CA GLU A 64 5.29 -16.30 4.11
C GLU A 64 5.72 -17.76 4.27
N PRO A 65 6.72 -18.07 5.11
CA PRO A 65 7.15 -19.44 5.36
C PRO A 65 6.05 -20.39 5.88
N ASN A 66 5.02 -19.85 6.54
CA ASN A 66 3.83 -20.57 6.98
C ASN A 66 2.82 -20.88 5.85
N GLY A 67 3.10 -20.45 4.63
CA GLY A 67 2.27 -20.62 3.45
C GLY A 67 1.22 -19.54 3.24
N PHE A 68 1.03 -18.59 4.15
CA PHE A 68 0.05 -17.52 4.00
C PHE A 68 0.57 -16.41 3.09
N TRP A 69 -0.35 -15.81 2.34
CA TRP A 69 -0.06 -14.65 1.51
C TRP A 69 -0.13 -13.35 2.32
N SER A 70 0.84 -12.49 2.12
CA SER A 70 0.96 -11.18 2.78
C SER A 70 1.25 -10.10 1.76
N ILE A 71 0.77 -8.88 2.05
CA ILE A 71 0.96 -7.71 1.20
C ILE A 71 1.96 -6.76 1.85
N ILE A 72 2.84 -6.19 1.03
CA ILE A 72 3.64 -5.03 1.40
C ILE A 72 3.26 -3.87 0.47
N GLN A 73 2.96 -2.73 1.07
CA GLN A 73 2.79 -1.45 0.40
C GLN A 73 3.94 -0.53 0.79
N TYR A 74 4.63 0.03 -0.21
CA TYR A 74 5.76 0.92 0.02
C TYR A 74 5.31 2.37 0.04
N LYS A 75 5.91 3.17 0.94
CA LYS A 75 5.77 4.63 0.96
C LYS A 75 7.18 5.25 0.93
N ILE A 76 7.43 6.04 -0.10
CA ILE A 76 8.74 6.65 -0.36
C ILE A 76 8.85 8.01 0.34
N ASP A 77 7.80 8.83 0.24
CA ASP A 77 7.80 10.22 0.68
C ASP A 77 7.01 10.44 1.99
N ALA A 78 6.63 9.35 2.66
CA ALA A 78 5.94 9.51 3.93
C ALA A 78 6.92 10.01 4.99
N PRO A 79 6.53 11.04 5.76
CA PRO A 79 7.17 11.34 7.03
C PRO A 79 7.12 10.10 7.92
N ASP A 80 7.77 10.14 9.08
CA ASP A 80 7.69 9.02 10.01
C ASP A 80 6.22 8.73 10.43
N LEU A 81 5.97 7.57 11.04
CA LEU A 81 4.63 7.16 11.44
C LEU A 81 3.98 8.11 12.48
N SER A 82 4.72 9.08 13.03
CA SER A 82 4.25 10.03 14.04
C SER A 82 3.74 11.36 13.46
N GLU A 83 4.10 11.72 12.24
CA GLU A 83 4.00 13.11 11.77
C GLU A 83 2.66 13.54 11.16
N SER A 84 1.73 12.64 10.84
CA SER A 84 0.45 13.10 10.29
C SER A 84 -0.66 12.06 10.44
N ILE A 85 -1.60 12.36 11.30
CA ILE A 85 -2.81 11.54 11.51
C ILE A 85 -3.57 11.32 10.19
N ASP A 86 -3.64 12.33 9.32
CA ASP A 86 -4.40 12.26 8.07
C ASP A 86 -3.74 11.32 7.04
N HIS A 87 -2.44 11.40 6.86
CA HIS A 87 -1.71 10.47 5.98
C HIS A 87 -1.75 9.03 6.47
N LEU A 88 -1.68 8.83 7.78
CA LEU A 88 -1.81 7.50 8.39
C LEU A 88 -3.22 6.93 8.21
N CYS A 89 -4.26 7.75 8.40
CA CYS A 89 -5.64 7.33 8.19
C CYS A 89 -5.86 6.86 6.75
N TYR A 90 -5.40 7.63 5.76
CA TYR A 90 -5.54 7.27 4.35
C TYR A 90 -4.81 5.95 4.01
N ASN A 91 -3.57 5.80 4.47
CA ASN A 91 -2.81 4.58 4.28
C ASN A 91 -3.48 3.36 4.95
N ARG A 92 -4.04 3.54 6.14
CA ARG A 92 -4.76 2.48 6.87
C ARG A 92 -6.01 2.03 6.13
N LEU A 93 -6.78 2.97 5.57
CA LEU A 93 -7.95 2.66 4.75
C LEU A 93 -7.58 1.84 3.51
N GLN A 94 -6.50 2.21 2.82
CA GLN A 94 -5.98 1.44 1.69
C GLN A 94 -5.60 0.00 2.10
N MET A 95 -4.92 -0.15 3.25
CA MET A 95 -4.52 -1.47 3.75
C MET A 95 -5.70 -2.34 4.15
N GLU A 96 -6.77 -1.75 4.71
CA GLU A 96 -8.03 -2.44 5.00
C GLU A 96 -8.69 -2.98 3.72
N LEU A 97 -8.81 -2.15 2.68
CA LEU A 97 -9.32 -2.58 1.37
C LEU A 97 -8.47 -3.69 0.77
N TYR A 98 -7.15 -3.56 0.83
CA TYR A 98 -6.23 -4.56 0.31
C TYR A 98 -6.33 -5.88 1.08
N ALA A 99 -6.56 -5.84 2.39
CA ALA A 99 -6.79 -7.05 3.18
C ALA A 99 -8.06 -7.79 2.74
N ILE A 100 -9.15 -7.06 2.48
CA ILE A 100 -10.39 -7.66 1.94
C ILE A 100 -10.12 -8.25 0.56
N CYS A 101 -9.44 -7.53 -0.34
CA CYS A 101 -9.10 -8.02 -1.67
C CYS A 101 -8.25 -9.30 -1.61
N LEU A 102 -7.24 -9.34 -0.74
CA LEU A 102 -6.39 -10.52 -0.57
C LEU A 102 -7.20 -11.72 -0.08
N HIS A 103 -8.09 -11.52 0.89
CA HIS A 103 -8.98 -12.58 1.37
C HIS A 103 -9.93 -13.10 0.27
N LYS A 104 -10.39 -12.23 -0.63
CA LYS A 104 -11.22 -12.65 -1.79
C LYS A 104 -10.41 -13.50 -2.78
N LEU A 105 -9.11 -13.23 -2.93
CA LEU A 105 -8.22 -14.01 -3.80
C LEU A 105 -7.82 -15.35 -3.18
N TYR A 106 -7.68 -15.40 -1.86
CA TYR A 106 -7.24 -16.58 -1.10
C TYR A 106 -8.17 -16.83 0.10
N PRO A 107 -9.42 -17.27 -0.15
CA PRO A 107 -10.45 -17.38 0.88
C PRO A 107 -10.16 -18.47 1.92
N GLU A 108 -9.28 -19.41 1.60
CA GLU A 108 -8.81 -20.48 2.49
C GLU A 108 -7.89 -19.97 3.61
N GLN A 109 -7.35 -18.76 3.48
CA GLN A 109 -6.52 -18.18 4.53
C GLN A 109 -7.37 -17.70 5.71
N ASN A 110 -7.03 -18.21 6.91
CA ASN A 110 -7.70 -17.79 8.14
C ASN A 110 -7.29 -16.38 8.60
N ASN A 111 -6.11 -15.93 8.21
CA ASN A 111 -5.55 -14.64 8.55
C ASN A 111 -4.95 -13.98 7.31
N VAL A 112 -5.09 -12.67 7.22
CA VAL A 112 -4.47 -11.84 6.21
C VAL A 112 -3.54 -10.84 6.89
N SER A 113 -2.31 -10.73 6.41
CA SER A 113 -1.34 -9.75 6.87
C SER A 113 -1.14 -8.67 5.81
N THR A 114 -1.16 -7.42 6.24
CA THR A 114 -0.80 -6.26 5.42
C THR A 114 0.27 -5.45 6.12
N THR A 115 1.26 -5.03 5.36
CA THR A 115 2.42 -4.28 5.84
C THR A 115 2.52 -2.96 5.09
N LEU A 116 2.53 -1.86 5.84
CA LEU A 116 2.96 -0.56 5.34
C LEU A 116 4.46 -0.40 5.68
N PHE A 117 5.28 -0.20 4.66
CA PHE A 117 6.73 -0.06 4.82
C PHE A 117 7.18 1.34 4.38
N LEU A 118 7.73 2.11 5.32
CA LEU A 118 8.32 3.41 5.05
C LEU A 118 9.77 3.21 4.59
N THR A 119 10.02 3.40 3.31
CA THR A 119 11.32 3.05 2.71
C THR A 119 12.45 3.97 3.12
N LYS A 120 12.16 5.19 3.58
CA LYS A 120 13.14 6.17 4.04
C LYS A 120 13.68 5.82 5.44
N THR A 121 12.78 5.50 6.36
CA THR A 121 13.12 5.26 7.77
C THR A 121 13.27 3.77 8.11
N GLY A 122 12.67 2.90 7.31
CA GLY A 122 12.58 1.46 7.60
C GLY A 122 11.48 1.11 8.61
N GLU A 123 10.66 2.09 9.01
CA GLU A 123 9.54 1.86 9.89
C GLU A 123 8.47 0.99 9.23
N VAL A 124 7.77 0.23 10.04
CA VAL A 124 6.84 -0.79 9.59
C VAL A 124 5.58 -0.76 10.45
N GLU A 125 4.43 -0.64 9.81
CA GLU A 125 3.13 -0.93 10.43
C GLU A 125 2.59 -2.24 9.85
N VAL A 126 2.46 -3.27 10.70
CA VAL A 126 1.88 -4.56 10.32
C VAL A 126 0.50 -4.69 10.92
N LYS A 127 -0.49 -5.04 10.10
CA LYS A 127 -1.84 -5.38 10.55
C LYS A 127 -2.20 -6.78 10.13
N ASN A 128 -2.72 -7.54 11.10
CA ASN A 128 -3.25 -8.87 10.88
C ASN A 128 -4.76 -8.86 11.06
N PHE A 129 -5.45 -9.46 10.11
CA PHE A 129 -6.92 -9.51 10.09
C PHE A 129 -7.38 -10.95 10.12
N SER A 130 -8.19 -11.31 11.11
CA SER A 130 -8.92 -12.57 11.14
C SER A 130 -10.11 -12.56 10.16
N GLN A 131 -10.63 -13.73 9.81
CA GLN A 131 -11.82 -13.83 8.95
C GLN A 131 -13.02 -13.03 9.47
N ILE A 132 -13.22 -13.00 10.79
CA ILE A 132 -14.33 -12.24 11.40
C ILE A 132 -14.11 -10.73 11.19
N GLN A 133 -12.88 -10.25 11.40
CA GLN A 133 -12.54 -8.85 11.16
C GLN A 133 -12.71 -8.47 9.69
N LEU A 134 -12.29 -9.33 8.74
CA LEU A 134 -12.44 -9.10 7.31
C LEU A 134 -13.91 -9.01 6.89
N LYS A 135 -14.77 -9.90 7.41
CA LYS A 135 -16.23 -9.83 7.16
C LYS A 135 -16.85 -8.54 7.67
N ASN A 136 -16.42 -8.07 8.84
CA ASN A 136 -16.91 -6.81 9.42
C ASN A 136 -16.41 -5.60 8.64
N LEU A 137 -15.13 -5.63 8.22
CA LEU A 137 -14.54 -4.61 7.35
C LEU A 137 -15.24 -4.54 6.00
N GLU A 138 -15.56 -5.67 5.38
CA GLU A 138 -16.28 -5.70 4.11
C GLU A 138 -17.65 -5.00 4.23
N LYS A 139 -18.42 -5.31 5.28
CA LYS A 139 -19.70 -4.63 5.55
C LYS A 139 -19.54 -3.12 5.74
N LYS A 140 -18.51 -2.72 6.51
CA LYS A 140 -18.19 -1.31 6.74
C LYS A 140 -17.86 -0.60 5.43
N TRP A 141 -17.05 -1.23 4.56
CA TRP A 141 -16.66 -0.65 3.28
C TRP A 141 -17.82 -0.56 2.28
N VAL A 142 -18.72 -1.56 2.24
CA VAL A 142 -19.94 -1.48 1.44
C VAL A 142 -20.76 -0.28 1.88
N CYS A 143 -20.98 -0.11 3.19
CA CYS A 143 -21.72 1.03 3.71
C CYS A 143 -21.07 2.38 3.37
N TYR A 144 -19.73 2.48 3.44
CA TYR A 144 -19.04 3.71 3.06
C TYR A 144 -19.16 4.02 1.57
N ILE A 145 -18.99 3.02 0.70
CA ILE A 145 -19.08 3.22 -0.74
C ILE A 145 -20.52 3.58 -1.14
N ASP A 146 -21.55 2.96 -0.53
CA ASP A 146 -22.95 3.25 -0.79
C ASP A 146 -23.36 4.68 -0.36
N GLN A 147 -22.63 5.27 0.60
CA GLN A 147 -22.84 6.64 1.06
C GLN A 147 -22.11 7.69 0.21
N LEU A 148 -21.22 7.29 -0.69
CA LEU A 148 -20.53 8.24 -1.58
C LEU A 148 -21.53 8.78 -2.60
N ASP A 149 -21.87 10.04 -2.45
CA ASP A 149 -22.65 10.77 -3.46
C ASP A 149 -21.71 11.34 -4.53
N PHE A 150 -21.63 10.64 -5.66
CA PHE A 150 -20.82 11.08 -6.79
C PHE A 150 -21.43 12.27 -7.55
N SER A 151 -22.69 12.65 -7.24
CA SER A 151 -23.35 13.82 -7.83
C SER A 151 -22.93 15.14 -7.18
N ASP A 152 -22.46 15.08 -5.93
CA ASP A 152 -22.01 16.25 -5.14
C ASP A 152 -20.50 16.16 -4.87
N LEU A 153 -19.73 15.91 -5.93
CA LEU A 153 -18.26 15.98 -5.87
C LEU A 153 -17.83 17.46 -5.84
N ASN A 154 -17.87 18.04 -4.65
CA ASN A 154 -17.24 19.34 -4.44
C ASN A 154 -15.72 19.23 -4.62
N GLN A 155 -15.15 20.18 -5.35
CA GLN A 155 -13.70 20.24 -5.52
C GLN A 155 -13.04 20.44 -4.17
N ASN A 156 -12.19 19.50 -3.78
CA ASN A 156 -11.36 19.65 -2.57
C ASN A 156 -10.04 20.33 -2.93
N TYR A 157 -9.85 21.53 -2.43
CA TYR A 157 -8.63 22.34 -2.64
C TYR A 157 -7.58 22.18 -1.54
N ASP A 158 -7.86 21.44 -0.48
CA ASP A 158 -6.97 21.33 0.69
C ASP A 158 -5.61 20.75 0.34
N HIS A 159 -5.54 19.94 -0.74
CA HIS A 159 -4.29 19.36 -1.24
C HIS A 159 -3.54 20.26 -2.23
N CYS A 160 -4.16 21.34 -2.73
CA CYS A 160 -3.57 22.20 -3.75
C CYS A 160 -2.19 22.78 -3.38
N PRO A 161 -1.93 23.20 -2.13
CA PRO A 161 -0.61 23.69 -1.74
C PRO A 161 0.53 22.70 -1.99
N ASN A 162 0.23 21.39 -2.00
CA ASN A 162 1.19 20.31 -2.20
C ASN A 162 1.03 19.61 -3.55
N CYS A 163 0.12 20.08 -4.41
CA CYS A 163 -0.16 19.46 -5.70
C CYS A 163 0.90 19.83 -6.74
N PRO A 164 1.60 18.85 -7.36
CA PRO A 164 2.62 19.14 -8.37
C PRO A 164 2.08 19.93 -9.56
N TYR A 165 0.85 19.71 -9.98
CA TYR A 165 0.22 20.44 -11.10
C TYR A 165 -0.08 21.89 -10.71
N HIS A 166 -0.49 22.14 -9.47
CA HIS A 166 -0.71 23.51 -8.96
C HIS A 166 0.62 24.25 -8.84
N LEU A 167 1.61 23.62 -8.22
CA LEU A 167 2.95 24.20 -8.04
C LEU A 167 3.66 24.49 -9.37
N ALA A 168 3.42 23.68 -10.39
CA ALA A 168 3.95 23.87 -11.74
C ALA A 168 3.16 24.88 -12.60
N GLY A 169 2.07 25.47 -12.07
CA GLY A 169 1.20 26.36 -12.83
C GLY A 169 0.37 25.70 -13.93
N ASN A 170 0.31 24.37 -13.94
CA ASN A 170 -0.39 23.58 -14.98
C ASN A 170 -1.79 23.14 -14.54
N CYS A 171 -2.26 23.58 -13.39
CA CYS A 171 -3.59 23.26 -12.90
C CYS A 171 -4.64 24.10 -13.65
N LEU A 172 -5.57 23.44 -14.35
CA LEU A 172 -6.67 24.10 -15.06
C LEU A 172 -7.72 24.68 -14.10
N MET A 173 -7.71 24.28 -12.86
CA MET A 173 -8.64 24.68 -11.80
C MET A 173 -7.92 25.55 -10.77
N ASN A 174 -7.37 26.66 -11.23
CA ASN A 174 -6.67 27.59 -10.33
C ASN A 174 -7.67 28.16 -9.30
N PRO A 175 -7.63 27.78 -8.02
CA PRO A 175 -8.41 28.47 -7.00
C PRO A 175 -7.85 29.89 -6.87
N MET A 176 -8.64 30.90 -7.22
CA MET A 176 -8.33 32.31 -6.98
C MET A 176 -8.25 32.56 -5.48
#